data_2807794dd8efadb17c85d7ee4e638e42
#
_entry.id   2807794dd8efadb17c85d7ee4e638e42
#
_cell.length_a   1.000
_cell.length_b   1.000
_cell.length_c   1.000
_cell.angle_alpha   90.00
_cell.angle_beta   90.00
_cell.angle_gamma   90.00
#
_symmetry.space_group_name_H-M   'P 1'
#
loop_
_entity.id
_entity.type
_entity.pdbx_description
1 polymer ?
#
loop_
_entity_poly.entity_id
_entity_poly.type
_entity_poly.pdbx_seq_one_letter_code
_entity_poly.pdbx_strand_id
1 'polypeptide(L)'
;CIAYVNYVNGQPVNVKYRSCDPSSSGYTKCWSQDSPTTPCPPYNIDCINPLRISEESVARLIVTEGGRDVLTLYEAGYPYVISVPNGAASDLRKSFEAFVPWLDQVRELVICGDCDLPGRTLVKHLADYFGSRCLFTTLPGGCKDISDVLVAYGSGVVREIIDSARP
;
A
#
# COMPACT_ATOMS: atom_id res chain seq x y z
N CYS A 1 19.09 5.76 -4.96
CA CYS A 1 17.97 5.31 -4.14
C CYS A 1 16.64 5.84 -4.70
N ILE A 2 15.54 5.22 -4.28
CA ILE A 2 14.18 5.68 -4.56
C ILE A 2 13.65 6.37 -3.30
N ALA A 3 13.05 7.55 -3.46
CA ALA A 3 12.40 8.28 -2.38
C ALA A 3 10.88 8.18 -2.54
N TYR A 4 10.22 7.61 -1.56
CA TYR A 4 8.76 7.57 -1.45
C TYR A 4 8.32 8.71 -0.55
N VAL A 5 7.81 9.77 -1.15
CA VAL A 5 7.36 10.96 -0.40
C VAL A 5 5.90 10.78 -0.01
N ASN A 6 5.61 10.83 1.30
CA ASN A 6 4.26 10.84 1.81
C ASN A 6 3.68 12.25 1.83
N TYR A 7 2.47 12.36 1.32
CA TYR A 7 1.70 13.60 1.34
C TYR A 7 0.44 13.43 2.19
N VAL A 8 0.07 14.51 2.90
CA VAL A 8 -1.23 14.67 3.55
C VAL A 8 -1.72 16.08 3.27
N ASN A 9 -2.91 16.21 2.71
CA ASN A 9 -3.49 17.48 2.24
C ASN A 9 -2.58 18.22 1.25
N GLY A 10 -1.86 17.48 0.40
CA GLY A 10 -0.93 18.02 -0.59
C GLY A 10 0.40 18.52 -0.02
N GLN A 11 0.64 18.37 1.27
CA GLN A 11 1.90 18.74 1.92
C GLN A 11 2.76 17.50 2.17
N PRO A 12 4.07 17.56 1.88
CA PRO A 12 4.97 16.45 2.20
C PRO A 12 5.15 16.35 3.72
N VAL A 13 4.94 15.16 4.28
CA VAL A 13 4.99 14.92 5.73
C VAL A 13 6.06 13.94 6.16
N ASN A 14 6.46 13.04 5.25
CA ASN A 14 7.49 12.03 5.53
C ASN A 14 8.13 11.57 4.21
N VAL A 15 9.35 11.06 4.28
CA VAL A 15 10.04 10.44 3.15
C VAL A 15 10.64 9.12 3.59
N LYS A 16 10.31 8.04 2.87
CA LYS A 16 10.95 6.73 3.01
C LYS A 16 11.87 6.49 1.84
N TYR A 17 13.11 6.14 2.12
CA TYR A 17 14.11 5.86 1.09
C TYR A 17 14.31 4.35 0.95
N ARG A 18 14.54 3.91 -0.28
CA ARG A 18 14.94 2.55 -0.59
C ARG A 18 16.23 2.56 -1.40
N SER A 19 17.24 1.84 -0.93
CA SER A 19 18.48 1.68 -1.69
C SER A 19 18.24 0.83 -2.93
N CYS A 20 18.87 1.24 -4.05
CA CYS A 20 18.87 0.49 -5.30
C CYS A 20 20.15 -0.32 -5.50
N ASP A 21 21.15 -0.12 -4.65
CA ASP A 21 22.46 -0.78 -4.77
C ASP A 21 22.80 -1.58 -3.50
N PRO A 22 22.57 -2.91 -3.52
CA PRO A 22 22.91 -3.78 -2.40
C PRO A 22 24.42 -3.94 -2.18
N SER A 23 25.25 -3.59 -3.15
CA SER A 23 26.71 -3.74 -3.08
C SER A 23 27.41 -2.56 -2.41
N SER A 24 26.69 -1.46 -2.17
CA SER A 24 27.27 -0.27 -1.57
C SER A 24 27.70 -0.49 -0.11
N SER A 25 28.82 0.11 0.28
CA SER A 25 29.26 0.11 1.68
C SER A 25 28.21 0.79 2.56
N GLY A 26 27.84 0.15 3.67
CA GLY A 26 26.79 0.65 4.56
C GLY A 26 25.38 0.46 4.03
N TYR A 27 25.15 -0.50 3.12
CA TYR A 27 23.83 -0.79 2.58
C TYR A 27 22.78 -0.99 3.68
N THR A 28 21.73 -0.18 3.60
CA THR A 28 20.50 -0.33 4.35
C THR A 28 19.35 -0.40 3.34
N LYS A 29 18.58 -1.50 3.34
CA LYS A 29 17.53 -1.75 2.35
C LYS A 29 16.51 -0.62 2.30
N CYS A 30 16.05 -0.16 3.46
CA CYS A 30 15.11 0.94 3.58
C CYS A 30 15.42 1.74 4.84
N TRP A 31 15.23 3.05 4.77
CA TRP A 31 15.27 3.94 5.93
C TRP A 31 14.24 5.06 5.74
N SER A 32 13.81 5.66 6.82
CA SER A 32 12.93 6.82 6.79
C SER A 32 13.71 8.05 7.23
N GLN A 33 13.39 9.19 6.67
CA GLN A 33 13.80 10.45 7.24
C GLN A 33 13.08 10.61 8.57
N ASP A 34 13.78 11.11 9.60
CA ASP A 34 13.15 11.46 10.86
C ASP A 34 12.01 12.44 10.57
N SER A 35 10.81 12.06 10.95
CA SER A 35 9.61 12.85 10.69
C SER A 35 9.06 13.34 12.02
N PRO A 36 8.71 14.62 12.13
CA PRO A 36 7.94 15.11 13.26
C PRO A 36 6.52 14.54 13.29
N THR A 37 6.04 13.97 12.18
CA THR A 37 4.72 13.34 12.11
C THR A 37 4.78 11.91 12.61
N THR A 38 4.32 11.72 13.83
CA THR A 38 4.11 10.41 14.44
C THR A 38 2.63 10.31 14.84
N PRO A 39 1.91 9.30 14.42
CA PRO A 39 2.34 8.13 13.61
C PRO A 39 2.55 8.46 12.13
N CYS A 40 3.45 7.71 11.48
CA CYS A 40 3.67 7.84 10.05
C CYS A 40 2.39 7.44 9.28
N PRO A 41 1.87 8.28 8.38
CA PRO A 41 0.69 7.96 7.60
C PRO A 41 0.95 6.84 6.59
N PRO A 42 -0.10 6.14 6.13
CA PRO A 42 0.00 5.22 5.00
C PRO A 42 0.58 5.95 3.77
N TYR A 43 1.47 5.28 3.03
CA TYR A 43 2.01 5.86 1.82
C TYR A 43 0.91 6.07 0.78
N ASN A 44 0.91 7.23 0.14
CA ASN A 44 -0.07 7.67 -0.86
C ASN A 44 -1.51 7.83 -0.33
N ILE A 45 -1.71 8.02 0.97
CA ILE A 45 -3.05 8.19 1.56
C ILE A 45 -3.84 9.36 0.95
N ASP A 46 -3.14 10.36 0.41
CA ASP A 46 -3.73 11.54 -0.24
C ASP A 46 -4.53 11.19 -1.50
N CYS A 47 -4.36 9.99 -2.07
CA CYS A 47 -5.15 9.52 -3.21
C CYS A 47 -6.65 9.37 -2.89
N ILE A 48 -7.02 9.22 -1.62
CA ILE A 48 -8.41 9.17 -1.15
C ILE A 48 -8.80 10.41 -0.34
N ASN A 49 -8.07 11.50 -0.44
CA ASN A 49 -8.38 12.73 0.26
C ASN A 49 -9.68 13.36 -0.30
N PRO A 50 -10.73 13.54 0.52
CA PRO A 50 -12.03 14.06 0.07
C PRO A 50 -11.96 15.44 -0.58
N LEU A 51 -10.93 16.22 -0.25
CA LEU A 51 -10.72 17.55 -0.85
C LEU A 51 -10.08 17.51 -2.24
N ARG A 52 -9.62 16.34 -2.70
CA ARG A 52 -8.85 16.18 -3.93
C ARG A 52 -9.50 15.23 -4.94
N ILE A 53 -10.35 14.34 -4.48
CA ILE A 53 -11.14 13.47 -5.35
C ILE A 53 -12.43 14.17 -5.76
N SER A 54 -12.83 13.99 -7.03
CA SER A 54 -14.06 14.56 -7.58
C SER A 54 -15.28 13.67 -7.36
N GLU A 55 -15.08 12.47 -6.87
CA GLU A 55 -16.12 11.46 -6.66
C GLU A 55 -16.66 11.52 -5.23
N GLU A 56 -17.95 11.31 -5.05
CA GLU A 56 -18.59 11.25 -3.73
C GLU A 56 -18.12 10.05 -2.89
N SER A 57 -17.60 9.00 -3.54
CA SER A 57 -17.07 7.81 -2.87
C SER A 57 -16.03 7.10 -3.74
N VAL A 58 -15.06 6.48 -3.08
CA VAL A 58 -14.10 5.58 -3.72
C VAL A 58 -14.68 4.18 -3.75
N ALA A 59 -14.95 3.64 -4.94
CA ALA A 59 -15.53 2.30 -5.07
C ALA A 59 -14.60 1.23 -4.48
N ARG A 60 -13.29 1.33 -4.77
CA ARG A 60 -12.29 0.35 -4.35
C ARG A 60 -10.95 1.02 -4.04
N LEU A 61 -10.40 0.73 -2.87
CA LEU A 61 -9.05 1.10 -2.45
C LEU A 61 -8.19 -0.15 -2.34
N ILE A 62 -7.00 -0.15 -2.92
CA ILE A 62 -6.07 -1.27 -2.78
C ILE A 62 -5.06 -0.95 -1.68
N VAL A 63 -4.85 -1.89 -0.77
CA VAL A 63 -3.90 -1.78 0.35
C VAL A 63 -2.79 -2.80 0.16
N THR A 64 -1.54 -2.34 0.11
CA THR A 64 -0.34 -3.15 -0.09
C THR A 64 0.60 -3.08 1.11
N GLU A 65 1.64 -3.92 1.13
CA GLU A 65 2.67 -3.89 2.16
C GLU A 65 3.69 -2.76 1.92
N GLY A 66 4.05 -2.46 0.68
CA GLY A 66 5.16 -1.56 0.36
C GLY A 66 4.87 -0.54 -0.72
N GLY A 67 5.62 0.58 -0.68
CA GLY A 67 5.48 1.65 -1.67
C GLY A 67 5.82 1.21 -3.11
N ARG A 68 6.66 0.18 -3.30
CA ARG A 68 6.94 -0.38 -4.62
C ARG A 68 5.68 -0.97 -5.25
N ASP A 69 4.90 -1.68 -4.45
CA ASP A 69 3.66 -2.31 -4.91
C ASP A 69 2.59 -1.27 -5.27
N VAL A 70 2.59 -0.13 -4.56
CA VAL A 70 1.77 1.04 -4.94
C VAL A 70 2.12 1.51 -6.34
N LEU A 71 3.42 1.68 -6.65
CA LEU A 71 3.86 2.10 -7.99
C LEU A 71 3.52 1.06 -9.05
N THR A 72 3.65 -0.23 -8.74
CA THR A 72 3.26 -1.34 -9.62
C THR A 72 1.78 -1.28 -10.00
N LEU A 73 0.92 -1.04 -9.02
CA LEU A 73 -0.52 -0.95 -9.24
C LEU A 73 -0.91 0.34 -9.97
N TYR A 74 -0.19 1.43 -9.75
CA TYR A 74 -0.31 2.64 -10.53
C TYR A 74 0.02 2.40 -12.01
N GLU A 75 1.11 1.69 -12.29
CA GLU A 75 1.49 1.26 -13.64
C GLU A 75 0.39 0.39 -14.30
N ALA A 76 -0.28 -0.43 -13.50
CA ALA A 76 -1.41 -1.25 -13.97
C ALA A 76 -2.73 -0.46 -14.15
N GLY A 77 -2.76 0.83 -13.78
CA GLY A 77 -3.90 1.73 -14.00
C GLY A 77 -4.83 1.92 -12.80
N TYR A 78 -4.43 1.53 -11.59
CA TYR A 78 -5.23 1.74 -10.38
C TYR A 78 -4.85 3.04 -9.68
N PRO A 79 -5.74 4.06 -9.61
CA PRO A 79 -5.42 5.35 -9.01
C PRO A 79 -5.51 5.36 -7.47
N TYR A 80 -6.34 4.48 -6.90
CA TYR A 80 -6.60 4.43 -5.45
C TYR A 80 -5.84 3.27 -4.82
N VAL A 81 -4.56 3.51 -4.51
CA VAL A 81 -3.66 2.51 -3.92
C VAL A 81 -2.85 3.14 -2.81
N ILE A 82 -2.77 2.46 -1.67
CA ILE A 82 -1.94 2.87 -0.52
C ILE A 82 -1.07 1.72 -0.06
N SER A 83 -0.02 2.01 0.70
CA SER A 83 0.66 0.98 1.48
C SER A 83 0.75 1.32 2.96
N VAL A 84 0.81 0.27 3.79
CA VAL A 84 1.08 0.46 5.22
C VAL A 84 2.47 1.08 5.44
N PRO A 85 2.68 1.90 6.49
CA PRO A 85 3.93 2.66 6.64
C PRO A 85 5.18 1.81 6.82
N ASN A 86 5.11 0.76 7.65
CA ASN A 86 6.24 -0.06 8.07
C ASN A 86 6.05 -1.56 7.76
N GLY A 87 5.31 -1.87 6.68
CA GLY A 87 5.00 -3.25 6.32
C GLY A 87 4.30 -4.00 7.45
N ALA A 88 4.62 -5.28 7.63
CA ALA A 88 4.00 -6.13 8.65
C ALA A 88 4.20 -5.67 10.09
N ALA A 89 5.17 -4.79 10.37
CA ALA A 89 5.42 -4.22 11.70
C ALA A 89 4.58 -2.98 12.01
N SER A 90 3.66 -2.57 11.09
CA SER A 90 2.82 -1.40 11.28
C SER A 90 1.85 -1.56 12.45
N ASP A 91 1.78 -0.53 13.30
CA ASP A 91 0.63 -0.34 14.19
C ASP A 91 -0.50 0.27 13.35
N LEU A 92 -1.37 -0.60 12.80
CA LEU A 92 -2.42 -0.21 11.88
C LEU A 92 -3.38 0.80 12.52
N ARG A 93 -3.76 0.60 13.79
CA ARG A 93 -4.67 1.50 14.48
C ARG A 93 -4.13 2.92 14.49
N LYS A 94 -2.89 3.10 14.96
CA LYS A 94 -2.25 4.43 15.01
C LYS A 94 -2.07 5.04 13.62
N SER A 95 -1.71 4.22 12.63
CA SER A 95 -1.45 4.70 11.28
C SER A 95 -2.71 5.14 10.54
N PHE A 96 -3.86 4.54 10.81
CA PHE A 96 -5.10 4.79 10.10
C PHE A 96 -6.09 5.67 10.87
N GLU A 97 -5.95 5.83 12.19
CA GLU A 97 -6.91 6.53 13.06
C GLU A 97 -7.23 7.95 12.55
N ALA A 98 -6.21 8.71 12.16
CA ALA A 98 -6.39 10.07 11.64
C ALA A 98 -7.11 10.13 10.27
N PHE A 99 -7.19 9.01 9.57
CA PHE A 99 -7.73 8.90 8.21
C PHE A 99 -9.07 8.13 8.16
N VAL A 100 -9.63 7.76 9.31
CA VAL A 100 -10.93 7.07 9.37
C VAL A 100 -12.00 7.82 8.56
N PRO A 101 -12.17 9.16 8.65
CA PRO A 101 -13.16 9.86 7.83
C PRO A 101 -12.92 9.75 6.31
N TRP A 102 -11.66 9.58 5.88
CA TRP A 102 -11.34 9.36 4.46
C TRP A 102 -11.63 7.93 4.02
N LEU A 103 -11.40 6.97 4.92
CA LEU A 103 -11.64 5.55 4.69
C LEU A 103 -13.14 5.19 4.72
N ASP A 104 -13.97 5.99 5.38
CA ASP A 104 -15.40 5.77 5.46
C ASP A 104 -16.11 5.95 4.10
N GLN A 105 -15.52 6.75 3.20
CA GLN A 105 -16.02 6.89 1.83
C GLN A 105 -15.63 5.72 0.90
N VAL A 106 -14.74 4.82 1.34
CA VAL A 106 -14.28 3.65 0.57
C VAL A 106 -15.26 2.50 0.78
N ARG A 107 -15.77 1.91 -0.31
CA ARG A 107 -16.73 0.79 -0.23
C ARG A 107 -16.03 -0.55 -0.02
N GLU A 108 -15.01 -0.82 -0.82
CA GLU A 108 -14.26 -2.08 -0.80
C GLU A 108 -12.76 -1.83 -0.61
N LEU A 109 -12.12 -2.67 0.19
CA LEU A 109 -10.67 -2.67 0.37
C LEU A 109 -10.09 -3.96 -0.20
N VAL A 110 -9.30 -3.85 -1.26
CA VAL A 110 -8.56 -5.00 -1.81
C VAL A 110 -7.22 -5.10 -1.11
N ILE A 111 -7.04 -6.16 -0.33
CA ILE A 111 -5.80 -6.42 0.39
C ILE A 111 -4.88 -7.23 -0.52
N CYS A 112 -3.78 -6.60 -0.95
CA CYS A 112 -2.75 -7.20 -1.79
C CYS A 112 -1.44 -7.30 -1.00
N GLY A 113 -1.31 -8.34 -0.19
CA GLY A 113 -0.15 -8.59 0.67
C GLY A 113 0.87 -9.52 0.02
N ASP A 114 2.07 -9.52 0.60
CA ASP A 114 3.14 -10.43 0.23
C ASP A 114 2.80 -11.88 0.59
N CYS A 115 3.33 -12.85 -0.17
CA CYS A 115 3.10 -14.28 0.06
C CYS A 115 3.96 -14.86 1.19
N ASP A 116 4.84 -14.09 1.81
CA ASP A 116 5.67 -14.56 2.94
C ASP A 116 4.91 -14.51 4.28
N LEU A 117 5.53 -15.03 5.34
CA LEU A 117 4.88 -15.10 6.65
C LEU A 117 4.53 -13.72 7.23
N PRO A 118 5.43 -12.70 7.19
CA PRO A 118 5.06 -11.34 7.60
C PRO A 118 3.89 -10.77 6.81
N GLY A 119 3.88 -10.91 5.48
CA GLY A 119 2.80 -10.44 4.61
C GLY A 119 1.45 -11.08 4.95
N ARG A 120 1.41 -12.39 5.17
CA ARG A 120 0.18 -13.09 5.61
C ARG A 120 -0.31 -12.62 6.98
N THR A 121 0.60 -12.30 7.89
CA THR A 121 0.25 -11.72 9.19
C THR A 121 -0.36 -10.34 9.02
N LEU A 122 0.21 -9.51 8.17
CA LEU A 122 -0.32 -8.18 7.85
C LEU A 122 -1.73 -8.28 7.23
N VAL A 123 -1.94 -9.19 6.26
CA VAL A 123 -3.26 -9.43 5.64
C VAL A 123 -4.30 -9.75 6.71
N LYS A 124 -3.98 -10.63 7.66
CA LYS A 124 -4.87 -10.96 8.78
C LYS A 124 -5.18 -9.72 9.64
N HIS A 125 -4.18 -8.93 10.01
CA HIS A 125 -4.38 -7.73 10.81
C HIS A 125 -5.23 -6.69 10.07
N LEU A 126 -5.06 -6.54 8.76
CA LEU A 126 -5.90 -5.65 7.94
C LEU A 126 -7.35 -6.15 7.87
N ALA A 127 -7.54 -7.46 7.71
CA ALA A 127 -8.86 -8.09 7.75
C ALA A 127 -9.57 -7.86 9.09
N ASP A 128 -8.86 -8.06 10.21
CA ASP A 128 -9.38 -7.82 11.55
C ASP A 128 -9.72 -6.33 11.79
N TYR A 129 -8.95 -5.42 11.19
CA TYR A 129 -9.14 -3.98 11.35
C TYR A 129 -10.30 -3.43 10.49
N PHE A 130 -10.39 -3.82 9.22
CA PHE A 130 -11.36 -3.28 8.26
C PHE A 130 -12.64 -4.13 8.12
N GLY A 131 -12.61 -5.36 8.60
CA GLY A 131 -13.77 -6.25 8.65
C GLY A 131 -14.29 -6.69 7.28
N SER A 132 -15.61 -6.75 7.13
CA SER A 132 -16.31 -7.32 5.97
C SER A 132 -16.14 -6.56 4.65
N ARG A 133 -15.49 -5.39 4.66
CA ARG A 133 -15.18 -4.64 3.44
C ARG A 133 -13.96 -5.18 2.69
N CYS A 134 -13.22 -6.14 3.27
CA CYS A 134 -11.98 -6.66 2.70
C CYS A 134 -12.26 -7.71 1.63
N LEU A 135 -11.56 -7.54 0.51
CA LEU A 135 -11.38 -8.54 -0.55
C LEU A 135 -9.90 -8.91 -0.59
N PHE A 136 -9.59 -10.16 -0.91
CA PHE A 136 -8.23 -10.68 -0.89
C PHE A 136 -7.79 -11.12 -2.27
N THR A 137 -6.53 -10.81 -2.59
CA THR A 137 -5.88 -11.27 -3.82
C THR A 137 -5.19 -12.61 -3.60
N THR A 138 -5.05 -13.38 -4.69
CA THR A 138 -4.20 -14.59 -4.70
C THR A 138 -3.15 -14.40 -5.78
N LEU A 139 -1.88 -14.41 -5.39
CA LEU A 139 -0.77 -14.29 -6.33
C LEU A 139 -0.39 -15.64 -6.95
N PRO A 140 0.10 -15.67 -8.20
CA PRO A 140 0.61 -16.86 -8.83
C PRO A 140 1.77 -17.49 -8.05
N GLY A 141 1.90 -18.81 -8.12
CA GLY A 141 3.03 -19.51 -7.51
C GLY A 141 4.38 -19.00 -8.03
N GLY A 142 5.32 -18.79 -7.12
CA GLY A 142 6.65 -18.26 -7.42
C GLY A 142 6.77 -16.72 -7.33
N CYS A 143 5.66 -15.98 -7.26
CA CYS A 143 5.67 -14.55 -7.00
C CYS A 143 5.54 -14.27 -5.51
N LYS A 144 6.44 -13.45 -4.97
CA LYS A 144 6.39 -13.02 -3.58
C LYS A 144 5.36 -11.91 -3.39
N ASP A 145 5.37 -10.94 -4.28
CA ASP A 145 4.56 -9.71 -4.24
C ASP A 145 3.97 -9.38 -5.62
N ILE A 146 3.13 -8.36 -5.69
CA ILE A 146 2.49 -7.94 -6.94
C ILE A 146 3.50 -7.34 -7.94
N SER A 147 4.64 -6.84 -7.45
CA SER A 147 5.70 -6.34 -8.31
C SER A 147 6.40 -7.47 -9.05
N ASP A 148 6.56 -8.65 -8.41
CA ASP A 148 7.06 -9.84 -9.07
C ASP A 148 6.10 -10.30 -10.19
N VAL A 149 4.78 -10.18 -9.98
CA VAL A 149 3.76 -10.48 -10.99
C VAL A 149 3.89 -9.53 -12.19
N LEU A 150 4.06 -8.24 -11.95
CA LEU A 150 4.24 -7.27 -13.04
C LEU A 150 5.45 -7.62 -13.89
N VAL A 151 6.57 -7.96 -13.26
CA VAL A 151 7.82 -8.32 -13.96
C VAL A 151 7.69 -9.62 -14.75
N ALA A 152 7.04 -10.64 -14.16
CA ALA A 152 6.95 -11.97 -14.78
C ALA A 152 5.86 -12.07 -15.86
N TYR A 153 4.73 -11.38 -15.67
CA TYR A 153 3.51 -11.61 -16.45
C TYR A 153 2.90 -10.33 -17.06
N GLY A 154 3.39 -9.16 -16.68
CA GLY A 154 2.91 -7.87 -17.19
C GLY A 154 1.64 -7.35 -16.50
N SER A 155 1.24 -6.14 -16.87
CA SER A 155 0.13 -5.40 -16.25
C SER A 155 -1.25 -6.05 -16.47
N GLY A 156 -1.41 -6.86 -17.52
CA GLY A 156 -2.67 -7.58 -17.78
C GLY A 156 -3.00 -8.54 -16.65
N VAL A 157 -2.04 -9.39 -16.25
CA VAL A 157 -2.21 -10.35 -15.16
C VAL A 157 -2.36 -9.66 -13.82
N VAL A 158 -1.65 -8.53 -13.60
CA VAL A 158 -1.86 -7.69 -12.39
C VAL A 158 -3.33 -7.26 -12.29
N ARG A 159 -3.93 -6.78 -13.38
CA ARG A 159 -5.34 -6.40 -13.41
C ARG A 159 -6.28 -7.58 -13.13
N GLU A 160 -6.05 -8.73 -13.76
CA GLU A 160 -6.85 -9.93 -13.51
C GLU A 160 -6.86 -10.33 -12.02
N ILE A 161 -5.69 -10.26 -11.35
CA ILE A 161 -5.57 -10.56 -9.92
C ILE A 161 -6.39 -9.59 -9.06
N ILE A 162 -6.25 -8.30 -9.31
CA ILE A 162 -6.96 -7.27 -8.53
C ILE A 162 -8.47 -7.34 -8.77
N ASP A 163 -8.91 -7.51 -10.01
CA ASP A 163 -10.32 -7.54 -10.37
C ASP A 163 -11.00 -8.84 -9.94
N SER A 164 -10.23 -9.92 -9.76
CA SER A 164 -10.72 -11.21 -9.26
C SER A 164 -10.67 -11.34 -7.74
N ALA A 165 -10.26 -10.32 -6.98
CA ALA A 165 -10.24 -10.37 -5.51
C ALA A 165 -11.60 -10.77 -4.91
N ARG A 166 -11.59 -11.57 -3.84
CA ARG A 166 -12.79 -12.14 -3.20
C ARG A 166 -12.73 -11.95 -1.68
N PRO A 167 -13.89 -12.00 -0.98
CA PRO A 167 -13.98 -12.00 0.49
C PRO A 167 -13.21 -13.14 1.14
#